data_0b5ab1691b28a91ab848cee682af2562
#
_entry.id   0b5ab1691b28a91ab848cee682af2562
#
_cell.length_a   1.000
_cell.length_b   1.000
_cell.length_c   1.000
_cell.angle_alpha   90.00
_cell.angle_beta   90.00
_cell.angle_gamma   90.00
#
_symmetry.space_group_name_H-M   'P 1'
#
loop_
_entity.id
_entity.type
_entity.pdbx_description
1 polymer ?
#
loop_
_entity_poly.entity_id
_entity_poly.type
_entity_poly.pdbx_seq_one_letter_code
_entity_poly.pdbx_strand_id
1 'polypeptide(L)'
;LMALLFVFTFVRENLFLLAVAVSIHSFTTVATSMFNDRLQADIVQVLPWDLPIFKKTFMKWVLSASMIFLLPLIIYTVKEFSLWALVQLLVIIFTFIVLLHTKLEKSFVNWDNTLPKAGWIEALCYALLLILIFSNSYPYLLIIACLIIGMIPFLKIKRV
;
A
#
# COMPACT_ATOMS: atom_id res chain seq x y z
N LEU A 1 8.89 -12.00 7.53
CA LEU A 1 7.77 -11.05 7.61
C LEU A 1 6.45 -11.77 7.88
N MET A 2 6.05 -12.75 7.06
CA MET A 2 4.82 -13.55 7.24
C MET A 2 4.73 -14.23 8.61
N ALA A 3 5.80 -14.88 9.06
CA ALA A 3 5.86 -15.54 10.37
C ALA A 3 5.64 -14.54 11.51
N LEU A 4 6.23 -13.34 11.43
CA LEU A 4 6.02 -12.27 12.38
C LEU A 4 4.56 -11.80 12.42
N LEU A 5 3.94 -11.58 11.26
CA LEU A 5 2.51 -11.23 11.19
C LEU A 5 1.65 -12.29 11.83
N PHE A 6 1.94 -13.56 11.57
CA PHE A 6 1.19 -14.67 12.13
C PHE A 6 1.31 -14.75 13.65
N VAL A 7 2.52 -14.57 14.20
CA VAL A 7 2.76 -14.54 15.65
C VAL A 7 2.04 -13.36 16.30
N PHE A 8 2.12 -12.16 15.74
CA PHE A 8 1.48 -10.97 16.31
C PHE A 8 -0.04 -11.00 16.26
N THR A 9 -0.66 -11.76 15.32
CA THR A 9 -2.12 -11.97 15.31
C THR A 9 -2.63 -12.60 16.61
N PHE A 10 -1.78 -13.36 17.31
CA PHE A 10 -2.16 -14.08 18.54
C PHE A 10 -1.66 -13.41 19.83
N VAL A 11 -0.69 -12.50 19.75
CA VAL A 11 0.00 -11.99 20.96
C VAL A 11 -0.56 -10.66 21.44
N ARG A 12 -0.70 -9.64 20.59
CA ARG A 12 -1.21 -8.31 20.96
C ARG A 12 -1.75 -7.57 19.74
N GLU A 13 -2.96 -7.05 19.85
CA GLU A 13 -3.66 -6.34 18.76
C GLU A 13 -2.94 -5.08 18.27
N ASN A 14 -2.42 -4.25 19.18
CA ASN A 14 -1.69 -3.03 18.80
C ASN A 14 -0.39 -3.33 18.07
N LEU A 15 0.31 -4.42 18.44
CA LEU A 15 1.53 -4.84 17.76
C LEU A 15 1.23 -5.46 16.39
N PHE A 16 0.06 -6.08 16.21
CA PHE A 16 -0.36 -6.60 14.92
C PHE A 16 -0.51 -5.47 13.89
N LEU A 17 -1.24 -4.40 14.22
CA LEU A 17 -1.43 -3.27 13.32
C LEU A 17 -0.11 -2.55 13.00
N LEU A 18 0.79 -2.42 13.96
CA LEU A 18 2.15 -1.92 13.72
C LEU A 18 2.91 -2.83 12.74
N ALA A 19 2.86 -4.16 12.96
CA ALA A 19 3.52 -5.13 12.09
C ALA A 19 2.95 -5.09 10.66
N VAL A 20 1.63 -4.90 10.51
CA VAL A 20 0.96 -4.70 9.21
C VAL A 20 1.49 -3.44 8.51
N ALA A 21 1.56 -2.31 9.22
CA ALA A 21 2.06 -1.05 8.67
C ALA A 21 3.51 -1.16 8.19
N VAL A 22 4.39 -1.77 9.00
CA VAL A 22 5.79 -2.04 8.64
C VAL A 22 5.88 -3.00 7.45
N SER A 23 5.01 -4.01 7.40
CA SER A 23 4.97 -4.97 6.29
C SER A 23 4.57 -4.32 4.98
N ILE A 24 3.55 -3.45 4.98
CA ILE A 24 3.12 -2.68 3.81
C ILE A 24 4.26 -1.80 3.31
N HIS A 25 4.91 -1.06 4.21
CA HIS A 25 6.04 -0.21 3.86
C HIS A 25 7.19 -1.01 3.23
N SER A 26 7.62 -2.06 3.88
CA SER A 26 8.73 -2.91 3.42
C SER A 26 8.42 -3.58 2.10
N PHE A 27 7.21 -4.17 1.97
CA PHE A 27 6.80 -4.85 0.74
C PHE A 27 6.70 -3.89 -0.44
N THR A 28 6.08 -2.73 -0.26
CA THR A 28 5.96 -1.73 -1.33
C THR A 28 7.33 -1.17 -1.73
N THR A 29 8.27 -1.02 -0.79
CA THR A 29 9.63 -0.57 -1.07
C THR A 29 10.41 -1.61 -1.88
N VAL A 30 10.36 -2.88 -1.48
CA VAL A 30 11.00 -3.98 -2.22
C VAL A 30 10.39 -4.12 -3.62
N ALA A 31 9.06 -4.08 -3.74
CA ALA A 31 8.39 -4.16 -5.04
C ALA A 31 8.81 -2.99 -5.97
N THR A 32 8.97 -1.79 -5.42
CA THR A 32 9.42 -0.62 -6.19
C THR A 32 10.88 -0.76 -6.61
N SER A 33 11.75 -1.25 -5.74
CA SER A 33 13.15 -1.54 -6.09
C SER A 33 13.23 -2.56 -7.22
N MET A 34 12.51 -3.68 -7.11
CA MET A 34 12.44 -4.69 -8.18
C MET A 34 11.92 -4.13 -9.50
N PHE A 35 10.97 -3.19 -9.46
CA PHE A 35 10.47 -2.52 -10.65
C PHE A 35 11.55 -1.64 -11.29
N ASN A 36 12.27 -0.86 -10.49
CA ASN A 36 13.37 -0.02 -10.96
C ASN A 36 14.50 -0.84 -11.56
N ASP A 37 14.92 -1.92 -10.90
CA ASP A 37 15.97 -2.80 -11.38
C ASP A 37 15.60 -3.40 -12.75
N ARG A 38 14.32 -3.74 -12.94
CA ARG A 38 13.83 -4.24 -14.23
C ARG A 38 13.73 -3.16 -15.30
N LEU A 39 13.35 -1.92 -14.94
CA LEU A 39 13.34 -0.79 -15.89
C LEU A 39 14.75 -0.40 -16.35
N GLN A 40 15.75 -0.53 -15.48
CA GLN A 40 17.15 -0.22 -15.77
C GLN A 40 17.85 -1.36 -16.55
N ALA A 41 17.25 -2.52 -16.67
CA ALA A 41 17.85 -3.61 -17.44
C ALA A 41 17.94 -3.24 -18.93
N ASP A 42 19.13 -3.43 -19.52
CA ASP A 42 19.44 -3.07 -20.92
C ASP A 42 18.42 -3.66 -21.92
N ILE A 43 17.93 -4.84 -21.64
CA ILE A 43 16.90 -5.53 -22.44
C ILE A 43 15.60 -4.73 -22.56
N VAL A 44 15.19 -4.05 -21.50
CA VAL A 44 13.95 -3.24 -21.48
C VAL A 44 14.14 -1.93 -22.26
N GLN A 45 15.36 -1.39 -22.28
CA GLN A 45 15.68 -0.17 -23.01
C GLN A 45 15.76 -0.37 -24.53
N VAL A 46 16.07 -1.58 -24.98
CA VAL A 46 16.25 -1.91 -26.42
C VAL A 46 14.95 -2.39 -27.08
N LEU A 47 14.03 -2.96 -26.32
CA LEU A 47 12.78 -3.48 -26.86
C LEU A 47 11.70 -2.38 -26.91
N PRO A 48 10.86 -2.32 -27.97
CA PRO A 48 9.75 -1.38 -28.08
C PRO A 48 8.60 -1.77 -27.13
N TRP A 49 8.85 -1.71 -25.82
CA TRP A 49 7.85 -2.03 -24.80
C TRP A 49 6.91 -0.84 -24.63
N ASP A 50 5.61 -1.15 -24.56
CA ASP A 50 4.63 -0.20 -24.06
C ASP A 50 4.76 -0.15 -22.51
N LEU A 51 5.47 0.88 -22.05
CA LEU A 51 5.76 1.10 -20.63
C LEU A 51 4.50 1.14 -19.73
N PRO A 52 3.38 1.77 -20.12
CA PRO A 52 2.12 1.69 -19.37
C PRO A 52 1.59 0.27 -19.21
N ILE A 53 1.68 -0.56 -20.26
CA ILE A 53 1.27 -1.97 -20.20
C ILE A 53 2.18 -2.75 -19.26
N PHE A 54 3.50 -2.54 -19.34
CA PHE A 54 4.46 -3.17 -18.44
C PHE A 54 4.17 -2.84 -16.98
N LYS A 55 3.96 -1.56 -16.63
CA LYS A 55 3.58 -1.11 -15.29
C LYS A 55 2.31 -1.81 -14.79
N LYS A 56 1.26 -1.86 -15.64
CA LYS A 56 -0.01 -2.50 -15.30
C LYS A 56 0.14 -4.00 -15.04
N THR A 57 0.95 -4.68 -15.86
CA THR A 57 1.23 -6.12 -15.71
C THR A 57 2.04 -6.39 -14.46
N PHE A 58 3.08 -5.59 -14.19
CA PHE A 58 3.88 -5.67 -12.97
C PHE A 58 3.02 -5.46 -11.72
N MET A 59 2.17 -4.44 -11.72
CA MET A 59 1.26 -4.15 -10.61
C MET A 59 0.30 -5.33 -10.35
N LYS A 60 -0.26 -5.95 -11.39
CA LYS A 60 -1.10 -7.15 -11.25
C LYS A 60 -0.33 -8.31 -10.63
N TRP A 61 0.90 -8.54 -11.06
CA TRP A 61 1.76 -9.59 -10.53
C TRP A 61 2.08 -9.35 -9.04
N VAL A 62 2.45 -8.13 -8.67
CA VAL A 62 2.71 -7.75 -7.27
C VAL A 62 1.47 -7.90 -6.40
N LEU A 63 0.29 -7.47 -6.88
CA LEU A 63 -0.97 -7.64 -6.17
C LEU A 63 -1.32 -9.12 -5.99
N SER A 64 -1.12 -9.95 -7.00
CA SER A 64 -1.33 -11.41 -6.87
C SER A 64 -0.39 -12.03 -5.84
N ALA A 65 0.89 -11.66 -5.84
CA ALA A 65 1.85 -12.12 -4.85
C ALA A 65 1.50 -11.64 -3.43
N SER A 66 0.89 -10.45 -3.30
CA SER A 66 0.49 -9.90 -2.00
C SER A 66 -0.73 -10.56 -1.38
N MET A 67 -1.51 -11.36 -2.14
CA MET A 67 -2.70 -12.06 -1.62
C MET A 67 -2.37 -12.96 -0.44
N ILE A 68 -1.14 -13.48 -0.35
CA ILE A 68 -0.69 -14.29 0.77
C ILE A 68 -0.73 -13.52 2.11
N PHE A 69 -0.56 -12.18 2.09
CA PHE A 69 -0.65 -11.33 3.28
C PHE A 69 -2.08 -11.09 3.75
N LEU A 70 -3.09 -11.39 2.92
CA LEU A 70 -4.50 -11.28 3.33
C LEU A 70 -4.90 -12.35 4.34
N LEU A 71 -4.22 -13.51 4.36
CA LEU A 71 -4.55 -14.60 5.30
C LEU A 71 -4.48 -14.15 6.76
N PRO A 72 -3.36 -13.59 7.29
CA PRO A 72 -3.31 -13.08 8.65
C PRO A 72 -4.32 -11.97 8.93
N LEU A 73 -4.60 -11.11 7.94
CA LEU A 73 -5.58 -10.03 8.07
C LEU A 73 -7.00 -10.57 8.20
N ILE A 74 -7.37 -11.58 7.41
CA ILE A 74 -8.68 -12.24 7.50
C ILE A 74 -8.82 -12.93 8.86
N ILE A 75 -7.79 -13.67 9.32
CA ILE A 75 -7.79 -14.33 10.62
C ILE A 75 -8.00 -13.29 11.73
N TYR A 76 -7.31 -12.18 11.70
CA TYR A 76 -7.46 -11.07 12.65
C TYR A 76 -8.90 -10.53 12.64
N THR A 77 -9.44 -10.23 11.45
CA THR A 77 -10.80 -9.68 11.31
C THR A 77 -11.88 -10.67 11.82
N VAL A 78 -11.70 -11.95 11.56
CA VAL A 78 -12.62 -13.00 12.03
C VAL A 78 -12.53 -13.16 13.55
N LYS A 79 -11.32 -13.08 14.12
CA LYS A 79 -11.11 -13.16 15.57
C LYS A 79 -11.78 -12.01 16.31
N GLU A 80 -11.63 -10.79 15.82
CA GLU A 80 -12.21 -9.58 16.44
C GLU A 80 -13.72 -9.47 16.23
N PHE A 81 -14.26 -10.04 15.14
CA PHE A 81 -15.67 -10.03 14.72
C PHE A 81 -16.38 -8.69 14.98
N SER A 82 -15.72 -7.59 14.63
CA SER A 82 -16.18 -6.23 14.85
C SER A 82 -16.33 -5.47 13.54
N LEU A 83 -17.33 -4.58 13.48
CA LEU A 83 -17.49 -3.66 12.35
C LEU A 83 -16.22 -2.80 12.16
N TRP A 84 -15.57 -2.42 13.25
CA TRP A 84 -14.33 -1.65 13.23
C TRP A 84 -13.17 -2.43 12.60
N ALA A 85 -13.08 -3.74 12.86
CA ALA A 85 -12.07 -4.60 12.24
C ALA A 85 -12.27 -4.72 10.72
N LEU A 86 -13.51 -4.74 10.24
CA LEU A 86 -13.81 -4.70 8.80
C LEU A 86 -13.39 -3.37 8.17
N VAL A 87 -13.67 -2.25 8.84
CA VAL A 87 -13.23 -0.93 8.37
C VAL A 87 -11.70 -0.85 8.34
N GLN A 88 -11.02 -1.34 9.38
CA GLN A 88 -9.55 -1.43 9.40
C GLN A 88 -9.02 -2.23 8.20
N LEU A 89 -9.60 -3.38 7.91
CA LEU A 89 -9.22 -4.21 6.76
C LEU A 89 -9.34 -3.44 5.44
N LEU A 90 -10.45 -2.73 5.23
CA LEU A 90 -10.66 -1.91 4.03
C LEU A 90 -9.63 -0.77 3.92
N VAL A 91 -9.35 -0.08 5.02
CA VAL A 91 -8.33 0.97 5.08
C VAL A 91 -6.94 0.41 4.76
N ILE A 92 -6.59 -0.76 5.28
CA ILE A 92 -5.32 -1.46 5.01
C ILE A 92 -5.17 -1.74 3.51
N ILE A 93 -6.17 -2.41 2.92
CA ILE A 93 -6.14 -2.79 1.50
C ILE A 93 -6.04 -1.55 0.61
N PHE A 94 -6.85 -0.54 0.90
CA PHE A 94 -6.84 0.71 0.14
C PHE A 94 -5.48 1.41 0.22
N THR A 95 -4.95 1.58 1.44
CA THR A 95 -3.65 2.24 1.67
C THR A 95 -2.53 1.49 0.97
N PHE A 96 -2.54 0.16 0.99
CA PHE A 96 -1.56 -0.66 0.29
C PHE A 96 -1.60 -0.44 -1.22
N ILE A 97 -2.79 -0.49 -1.84
CA ILE A 97 -2.96 -0.31 -3.28
C ILE A 97 -2.51 1.10 -3.71
N VAL A 98 -2.94 2.13 -2.98
CA VAL A 98 -2.61 3.52 -3.30
C VAL A 98 -1.11 3.78 -3.12
N LEU A 99 -0.51 3.29 -2.03
CA LEU A 99 0.92 3.45 -1.78
C LEU A 99 1.78 2.74 -2.84
N LEU A 100 1.42 1.52 -3.21
CA LEU A 100 2.09 0.78 -4.27
C LEU A 100 1.99 1.55 -5.60
N HIS A 101 0.79 1.99 -5.97
CA HIS A 101 0.57 2.74 -7.21
C HIS A 101 1.38 4.04 -7.25
N THR A 102 1.38 4.82 -6.16
CA THR A 102 2.12 6.09 -6.09
C THR A 102 3.63 5.91 -6.14
N LYS A 103 4.17 4.88 -5.47
CA LYS A 103 5.59 4.55 -5.52
C LYS A 103 6.02 4.11 -6.92
N LEU A 104 5.23 3.28 -7.59
CA LEU A 104 5.51 2.87 -8.97
C LEU A 104 5.41 4.05 -9.94
N GLU A 105 4.45 4.97 -9.77
CA GLU A 105 4.39 6.19 -10.58
C GLU A 105 5.62 7.08 -10.38
N LYS A 106 6.05 7.25 -9.14
CA LYS A 106 7.25 8.05 -8.83
C LYS A 106 8.50 7.46 -9.50
N SER A 107 8.66 6.15 -9.48
CA SER A 107 9.75 5.45 -10.16
C SER A 107 9.71 5.67 -11.67
N PHE A 108 8.53 5.62 -12.25
CA PHE A 108 8.31 5.84 -13.68
C PHE A 108 8.64 7.27 -14.10
N VAL A 109 8.20 8.26 -13.31
CA VAL A 109 8.48 9.68 -13.51
C VAL A 109 9.97 10.01 -13.39
N ASN A 110 10.67 9.39 -12.43
CA ASN A 110 12.12 9.56 -12.28
C ASN A 110 12.87 9.01 -13.50
N TRP A 111 12.37 7.97 -14.14
CA TRP A 111 12.95 7.40 -15.36
C TRP A 111 12.73 8.31 -16.57
N ASP A 112 11.57 8.97 -16.68
CA ASP A 112 11.20 9.86 -17.79
C ASP A 112 11.63 11.33 -17.56
N ASN A 113 12.41 11.62 -16.51
CA ASN A 113 12.88 12.96 -16.13
C ASN A 113 11.76 14.01 -15.96
N THR A 114 10.52 13.58 -15.69
CA THR A 114 9.41 14.46 -15.38
C THR A 114 9.32 14.74 -13.88
N LEU A 115 8.78 15.92 -13.48
CA LEU A 115 8.71 16.28 -12.06
C LEU A 115 7.76 15.36 -11.27
N PRO A 116 8.19 14.83 -10.11
CA PRO A 116 7.35 13.94 -9.31
C PRO A 116 6.15 14.69 -8.70
N LYS A 117 4.95 14.42 -9.22
CA LYS A 117 3.69 15.04 -8.74
C LYS A 117 3.05 14.33 -7.53
N ALA A 118 3.62 13.23 -7.06
CA ALA A 118 2.94 12.29 -6.16
C ALA A 118 3.40 12.30 -4.69
N GLY A 119 4.33 13.16 -4.30
CA GLY A 119 4.93 13.13 -2.94
C GLY A 119 3.93 13.34 -1.80
N TRP A 120 2.92 14.18 -1.99
CA TRP A 120 1.91 14.45 -0.97
C TRP A 120 0.90 13.30 -0.79
N ILE A 121 0.59 12.50 -1.85
CA ILE A 121 -0.25 11.30 -1.74
C ILE A 121 0.49 10.22 -0.94
N GLU A 122 1.79 10.07 -1.17
CA GLU A 122 2.65 9.18 -0.39
C GLU A 122 2.63 9.59 1.10
N ALA A 123 2.77 10.88 1.40
CA ALA A 123 2.67 11.39 2.77
C ALA A 123 1.30 11.11 3.41
N LEU A 124 0.20 11.26 2.67
CA LEU A 124 -1.14 10.89 3.15
C LEU A 124 -1.26 9.38 3.43
N CYS A 125 -0.67 8.52 2.59
CA CYS A 125 -0.65 7.08 2.85
C CYS A 125 0.11 6.76 4.16
N TYR A 126 1.23 7.42 4.44
CA TYR A 126 1.92 7.24 5.72
C TYR A 126 1.11 7.77 6.91
N ALA A 127 0.40 8.89 6.75
CA ALA A 127 -0.53 9.37 7.77
C ALA A 127 -1.66 8.36 8.03
N LEU A 128 -2.21 7.73 6.99
CA LEU A 128 -3.19 6.65 7.13
C LEU A 128 -2.62 5.43 7.87
N LEU A 129 -1.37 5.04 7.61
CA LEU A 129 -0.72 3.96 8.35
C LEU A 129 -0.52 4.31 9.83
N LEU A 130 -0.18 5.55 10.15
CA LEU A 130 -0.10 6.02 11.55
C LEU A 130 -1.46 5.99 12.23
N ILE A 131 -2.51 6.51 11.59
CA ILE A 131 -3.89 6.46 12.09
C ILE A 131 -4.30 5.02 12.37
N LEU A 132 -3.94 4.10 11.48
CA LEU A 132 -4.27 2.68 11.60
C LEU A 132 -3.62 2.04 12.85
N ILE A 133 -2.36 2.37 13.15
CA ILE A 133 -1.67 1.86 14.35
C ILE A 133 -2.40 2.27 15.62
N PHE A 134 -2.92 3.50 15.68
CA PHE A 134 -3.62 4.02 16.86
C PHE A 134 -5.13 3.68 16.86
N SER A 135 -5.68 3.14 15.77
CA SER A 135 -7.13 2.92 15.61
C SER A 135 -7.70 1.90 16.59
N ASN A 136 -6.87 1.02 17.14
CA ASN A 136 -7.31 0.04 18.14
C ASN A 136 -7.60 0.70 19.50
N SER A 137 -6.79 1.69 19.87
CA SER A 137 -7.01 2.48 21.10
C SER A 137 -8.09 3.55 20.92
N TYR A 138 -8.25 4.06 19.69
CA TYR A 138 -9.14 5.18 19.37
C TYR A 138 -9.92 4.90 18.06
N PRO A 139 -11.01 4.11 18.11
CA PRO A 139 -11.74 3.68 16.90
C PRO A 139 -12.27 4.81 16.03
N TYR A 140 -12.58 5.98 16.64
CA TYR A 140 -13.03 7.16 15.90
C TYR A 140 -12.00 7.70 14.90
N LEU A 141 -10.71 7.38 15.05
CA LEU A 141 -9.68 7.74 14.07
C LEU A 141 -9.93 7.09 12.70
N LEU A 142 -10.63 5.95 12.66
CA LEU A 142 -11.02 5.32 11.40
C LEU A 142 -12.00 6.16 10.59
N ILE A 143 -12.84 6.97 11.25
CA ILE A 143 -13.72 7.93 10.56
C ILE A 143 -12.86 8.96 9.81
N ILE A 144 -11.82 9.47 10.47
CA ILE A 144 -10.87 10.41 9.85
C ILE A 144 -10.15 9.73 8.67
N ALA A 145 -9.73 8.48 8.83
CA ALA A 145 -9.12 7.72 7.74
C ALA A 145 -10.06 7.58 6.53
N CYS A 146 -11.33 7.25 6.76
CA CYS A 146 -12.33 7.17 5.69
C CYS A 146 -12.54 8.51 4.98
N LEU A 147 -12.56 9.63 5.72
CA LEU A 147 -12.65 10.98 5.13
C LEU A 147 -11.43 11.29 4.26
N ILE A 148 -10.22 10.98 4.71
CA ILE A 148 -8.98 11.17 3.94
C ILE A 148 -9.04 10.33 2.65
N ILE A 149 -9.45 9.08 2.74
CA ILE A 149 -9.61 8.18 1.59
C ILE A 149 -10.61 8.76 0.58
N GLY A 150 -11.75 9.26 1.06
CA GLY A 150 -12.77 9.88 0.21
C GLY A 150 -12.29 11.16 -0.50
N MET A 151 -11.30 11.88 0.06
CA MET A 151 -10.72 13.08 -0.55
C MET A 151 -9.71 12.79 -1.67
N ILE A 152 -9.06 11.62 -1.65
CA ILE A 152 -8.00 11.29 -2.63
C ILE A 152 -8.47 11.38 -4.11
N PRO A 153 -9.65 10.85 -4.51
CA PRO A 153 -10.15 10.98 -5.89
C PRO A 153 -10.35 12.44 -6.32
N PHE A 154 -10.90 13.28 -5.42
CA PHE A 154 -11.15 14.69 -5.71
C PHE A 154 -9.87 15.49 -5.96
N LEU A 155 -8.77 15.11 -5.32
CA LEU A 155 -7.48 15.74 -5.49
C LEU A 155 -6.79 15.35 -6.81
N LYS A 156 -7.13 14.18 -7.39
CA LYS A 156 -6.68 13.76 -8.72
C LYS A 156 -7.41 14.53 -9.85
N ILE A 157 -8.68 14.83 -9.68
CA ILE A 157 -9.53 15.45 -10.73
C ILE A 157 -9.17 16.93 -10.99
N LYS A 158 -8.68 17.66 -9.99
CA LYS A 158 -8.30 19.08 -10.13
C LYS A 158 -7.02 19.35 -10.94
N ARG A 159 -6.43 18.35 -11.60
CA ARG A 159 -5.12 18.42 -12.26
C ARG A 159 -5.13 17.98 -13.73
N VAL A 160 -6.29 18.04 -14.38
CA VAL A 160 -6.40 17.94 -15.86
C VAL A 160 -6.35 19.33 -16.48
#